data_7ab4c204207daa0ed4d0a1a59b6621f6
#
_entry.id   7ab4c204207daa0ed4d0a1a59b6621f6
#
_cell.length_a   1.000
_cell.length_b   1.000
_cell.length_c   1.000
_cell.angle_alpha   90.00
_cell.angle_beta   90.00
_cell.angle_gamma   90.00
#
_symmetry.space_group_name_H-M   'P 1'
#
loop_
_entity.id
_entity.type
_entity.pdbx_description
1 polymer ?
#
loop_
_entity_poly.entity_id
_entity_poly.type
_entity_poly.pdbx_seq_one_letter_code
_entity_poly.pdbx_strand_id
1 'polypeptide(L)'
;KQWYTFPMHLMPFMRGSITLTNQTKEALFVMSSNSFEASQKRSEAIRADLEVNPGKYTMLTGDRPTGRLHLGHYFGTIKERVALQNKGVTTRVIIADYQVITDRDTTENIQDNVRNMVIDYLACGIDPEKTIIFTHSAIPALNQLMLPFLSLVSEAELLRNPTVKAEQEASGHALTGLLLTYPVHQACDILFCKGNIVPCGKDQLPHIEQTRQIARRFNERYG
;
A
#
# COMPACT_ATOMS: atom_id res chain seq x y z
N LYS A 1 13.39 -6.99 5.12
CA LYS A 1 12.44 -5.97 4.66
C LYS A 1 12.63 -5.77 3.17
N GLN A 2 11.56 -5.85 2.41
CA GLN A 2 11.58 -5.71 0.96
C GLN A 2 10.95 -4.37 0.58
N TRP A 3 11.53 -3.72 -0.43
CA TRP A 3 11.09 -2.47 -0.99
C TRP A 3 10.38 -2.72 -2.30
N TYR A 4 9.27 -2.07 -2.51
CA TYR A 4 8.47 -2.24 -3.72
C TYR A 4 8.26 -0.89 -4.39
N THR A 5 8.58 -0.80 -5.68
CA THR A 5 8.33 0.40 -6.49
C THR A 5 7.18 0.20 -7.44
N PHE A 6 6.50 1.29 -7.68
CA PHE A 6 5.57 1.46 -8.79
C PHE A 6 6.27 2.27 -9.89
N PRO A 7 6.32 1.78 -11.13
CA PRO A 7 6.70 2.61 -12.24
C PRO A 7 5.61 3.66 -12.47
N MET A 8 5.82 4.86 -11.96
CA MET A 8 4.99 6.00 -12.33
C MET A 8 5.60 6.62 -13.58
N HIS A 9 5.17 6.17 -14.73
CA HIS A 9 5.26 6.99 -15.92
C HIS A 9 4.12 8.00 -15.88
N LEU A 10 4.51 9.27 -15.73
CA LEU A 10 3.66 10.40 -16.10
C LEU A 10 3.18 10.17 -17.53
N MET A 11 1.87 10.30 -17.73
CA MET A 11 1.24 10.15 -19.03
C MET A 11 2.00 10.84 -20.15
N PRO A 12 2.18 10.16 -21.26
CA PRO A 12 1.89 10.73 -22.56
C PRO A 12 0.67 10.03 -23.17
N PHE A 13 -0.24 10.81 -23.63
CA PHE A 13 -1.35 10.46 -24.50
C PHE A 13 -0.79 9.82 -25.78
N MET A 14 -0.95 8.50 -25.94
CA MET A 14 -0.78 7.86 -27.27
C MET A 14 -1.74 6.68 -27.43
N ARG A 15 -2.64 6.83 -28.40
CA ARG A 15 -3.49 5.78 -28.94
C ARG A 15 -2.64 4.74 -29.66
N GLY A 16 -2.82 3.47 -29.35
CA GLY A 16 -2.32 2.35 -30.12
C GLY A 16 -2.94 1.03 -29.66
N SER A 17 -3.78 0.41 -30.47
CA SER A 17 -4.38 -0.89 -30.25
C SER A 17 -3.31 -1.99 -30.29
N ILE A 18 -3.17 -2.79 -29.24
CA ILE A 18 -2.32 -3.99 -29.23
C ILE A 18 -3.20 -5.21 -28.96
N THR A 19 -3.26 -6.10 -29.96
CA THR A 19 -3.92 -7.40 -29.86
C THR A 19 -3.01 -8.41 -29.17
N LEU A 20 -3.47 -8.97 -28.04
CA LEU A 20 -2.71 -9.94 -27.22
C LEU A 20 -2.82 -11.36 -27.79
N THR A 21 -1.70 -12.01 -28.04
CA THR A 21 -1.58 -13.39 -28.54
C THR A 21 -1.50 -14.43 -27.42
N ASN A 22 -1.81 -15.70 -27.71
CA ASN A 22 -1.87 -16.83 -26.75
C ASN A 22 -0.58 -17.10 -25.95
N GLN A 23 0.57 -16.63 -26.37
CA GLN A 23 1.84 -16.71 -25.64
C GLN A 23 1.83 -15.90 -24.33
N THR A 24 0.92 -14.95 -24.19
CA THR A 24 0.78 -14.12 -22.97
C THR A 24 0.13 -14.88 -21.83
N LYS A 25 -0.64 -15.95 -22.09
CA LYS A 25 -1.30 -16.75 -21.06
C LYS A 25 -0.35 -17.71 -20.34
N GLU A 26 0.61 -18.30 -21.05
CA GLU A 26 1.65 -19.16 -20.45
C GLU A 26 2.68 -18.33 -19.67
N ALA A 27 3.00 -17.13 -20.14
CA ALA A 27 3.86 -16.20 -19.40
C ALA A 27 3.27 -15.80 -18.03
N LEU A 28 1.94 -15.73 -17.89
CA LEU A 28 1.28 -15.41 -16.61
C LEU A 28 1.41 -16.53 -15.57
N PHE A 29 1.49 -17.79 -15.98
CA PHE A 29 1.59 -18.93 -15.06
C PHE A 29 3.02 -19.15 -14.55
N VAL A 30 4.02 -18.88 -15.37
CA VAL A 30 5.45 -18.90 -14.99
C VAL A 30 5.83 -17.69 -14.11
N MET A 31 5.01 -16.64 -14.10
CA MET A 31 5.26 -15.42 -13.29
C MET A 31 5.05 -15.59 -11.79
N SER A 32 4.42 -16.67 -11.30
CA SER A 32 4.13 -16.79 -9.85
C SER A 32 5.34 -17.20 -9.01
N SER A 33 6.26 -18.01 -9.53
CA SER A 33 7.53 -18.33 -8.85
C SER A 33 8.63 -17.29 -9.08
N ASN A 34 8.61 -16.62 -10.24
CA ASN A 34 9.54 -15.55 -10.57
C ASN A 34 9.17 -14.18 -9.95
N SER A 35 7.97 -14.02 -9.39
CA SER A 35 7.51 -12.71 -8.88
C SER A 35 8.27 -12.30 -7.61
N PHE A 36 8.60 -13.24 -6.74
CA PHE A 36 9.33 -12.97 -5.50
C PHE A 36 10.79 -12.59 -5.76
N GLU A 37 11.50 -13.36 -6.58
CA GLU A 37 12.88 -13.06 -6.97
C GLU A 37 12.99 -11.75 -7.75
N ALA A 38 12.05 -11.50 -8.66
CA ALA A 38 11.98 -10.24 -9.39
C ALA A 38 11.68 -9.05 -8.46
N SER A 39 10.89 -9.26 -7.41
CA SER A 39 10.64 -8.26 -6.37
C SER A 39 11.88 -8.01 -5.51
N GLN A 40 12.63 -9.05 -5.16
CA GLN A 40 13.90 -8.89 -4.44
C GLN A 40 14.93 -8.10 -5.24
N LYS A 41 15.17 -8.47 -6.49
CA LYS A 41 16.10 -7.77 -7.38
C LYS A 41 15.73 -6.30 -7.54
N ARG A 42 14.43 -6.01 -7.70
CA ARG A 42 13.94 -4.62 -7.72
C ARG A 42 14.20 -3.89 -6.41
N SER A 43 13.97 -4.54 -5.27
CA SER A 43 14.22 -3.94 -3.95
C SER A 43 15.69 -3.63 -3.72
N GLU A 44 16.59 -4.48 -4.20
CA GLU A 44 18.04 -4.24 -4.14
C GLU A 44 18.47 -3.07 -5.03
N ALA A 45 17.97 -3.03 -6.27
CA ALA A 45 18.23 -1.93 -7.18
C ALA A 45 17.71 -0.59 -6.62
N ILE A 46 16.53 -0.59 -6.00
CA ILE A 46 15.95 0.59 -5.35
C ILE A 46 16.80 1.04 -4.17
N ARG A 47 17.28 0.12 -3.34
CA ARG A 47 18.16 0.46 -2.21
C ARG A 47 19.44 1.13 -2.68
N ALA A 48 20.04 0.63 -3.75
CA ALA A 48 21.21 1.23 -4.33
C ALA A 48 20.92 2.64 -4.89
N ASP A 49 19.80 2.82 -5.60
CA ASP A 49 19.42 4.13 -6.16
C ASP A 49 19.01 5.13 -5.06
N LEU A 50 18.40 4.67 -3.97
CA LEU A 50 18.04 5.49 -2.79
C LEU A 50 19.24 6.15 -2.11
N GLU A 51 20.42 5.52 -2.15
CA GLU A 51 21.63 6.12 -1.57
C GLU A 51 22.11 7.32 -2.39
N VAL A 52 21.80 7.36 -3.69
CA VAL A 52 22.25 8.40 -4.62
C VAL A 52 21.15 9.42 -4.92
N ASN A 53 19.90 8.95 -5.07
CA ASN A 53 18.77 9.72 -5.56
C ASN A 53 17.54 9.64 -4.64
N PRO A 54 17.63 9.92 -3.32
CA PRO A 54 16.52 9.75 -2.39
C PRO A 54 15.28 10.58 -2.75
N GLY A 55 15.46 11.79 -3.26
CA GLY A 55 14.37 12.70 -3.66
C GLY A 55 13.51 12.21 -4.84
N LYS A 56 13.95 11.19 -5.59
CA LYS A 56 13.18 10.52 -6.64
C LYS A 56 12.04 9.67 -6.07
N TYR A 57 12.11 9.33 -4.78
CA TYR A 57 11.20 8.38 -4.16
C TYR A 57 10.18 9.07 -3.27
N THR A 58 8.95 8.56 -3.37
CA THR A 58 7.85 8.90 -2.47
C THR A 58 7.47 7.64 -1.71
N MET A 59 7.69 7.64 -0.42
CA MET A 59 7.30 6.56 0.46
C MET A 59 5.88 6.77 0.97
N LEU A 60 5.03 5.76 0.81
CA LEU A 60 3.81 5.62 1.59
C LEU A 60 3.96 4.47 2.57
N THR A 61 3.55 4.70 3.78
CA THR A 61 3.47 3.71 4.85
C THR A 61 2.35 4.09 5.80
N GLY A 62 1.87 3.17 6.61
CA GLY A 62 0.84 3.48 7.58
C GLY A 62 0.60 2.35 8.56
N ASP A 63 -0.19 2.67 9.58
CA ASP A 63 -0.61 1.73 10.61
C ASP A 63 -2.09 1.97 10.95
N ARG A 64 -2.76 0.91 11.42
CA ARG A 64 -4.13 1.01 11.94
C ARG A 64 -4.08 1.50 13.41
N PRO A 65 -4.91 2.48 13.80
CA PRO A 65 -4.92 3.01 15.16
C PRO A 65 -5.69 2.08 16.11
N THR A 66 -5.15 0.87 16.30
CA THR A 66 -5.78 -0.17 17.12
C THR A 66 -5.33 -0.17 18.59
N GLY A 67 -4.49 0.78 18.99
CA GLY A 67 -3.94 0.95 20.33
C GLY A 67 -2.59 1.65 20.31
N ARG A 68 -1.87 1.59 21.44
CA ARG A 68 -0.53 2.17 21.58
C ARG A 68 0.49 1.42 20.73
N LEU A 69 1.47 2.16 20.19
CA LEU A 69 2.62 1.58 19.54
C LEU A 69 3.52 0.86 20.57
N HIS A 70 4.22 -0.15 20.11
CA HIS A 70 5.16 -0.91 20.94
C HIS A 70 6.49 -1.14 20.19
N LEU A 71 7.47 -1.71 20.87
CA LEU A 71 8.83 -1.93 20.31
C LEU A 71 8.81 -2.70 18.98
N GLY A 72 7.85 -3.59 18.78
CA GLY A 72 7.67 -4.29 17.51
C GLY A 72 7.37 -3.34 16.34
N HIS A 73 6.54 -2.31 16.54
CA HIS A 73 6.29 -1.28 15.53
C HIS A 73 7.56 -0.45 15.28
N TYR A 74 8.27 -0.07 16.35
CA TYR A 74 9.50 0.71 16.21
C TYR A 74 10.54 -0.02 15.37
N PHE A 75 10.95 -1.21 15.77
CA PHE A 75 11.94 -1.99 15.02
C PHE A 75 11.38 -2.57 13.73
N GLY A 76 10.07 -2.81 13.70
CA GLY A 76 9.36 -3.32 12.54
C GLY A 76 9.33 -2.33 11.37
N THR A 77 9.00 -1.07 11.62
CA THR A 77 8.72 -0.11 10.55
C THR A 77 9.21 1.31 10.83
N ILE A 78 9.00 1.85 12.06
CA ILE A 78 9.18 3.28 12.34
C ILE A 78 10.65 3.70 12.19
N LYS A 79 11.58 2.91 12.72
CA LYS A 79 13.03 3.16 12.58
C LYS A 79 13.43 3.35 11.11
N GLU A 80 12.87 2.55 10.21
CA GLU A 80 13.15 2.63 8.78
C GLU A 80 12.52 3.88 8.15
N ARG A 81 11.29 4.24 8.56
CA ARG A 81 10.61 5.46 8.11
C ARG A 81 11.44 6.68 8.43
N VAL A 82 11.93 6.79 9.67
CA VAL A 82 12.80 7.88 10.13
C VAL A 82 14.10 7.91 9.32
N ALA A 83 14.73 6.77 9.08
CA ALA A 83 15.96 6.69 8.29
C ALA A 83 15.76 7.21 6.86
N LEU A 84 14.66 6.83 6.20
CA LEU A 84 14.34 7.29 4.84
C LEU A 84 13.96 8.76 4.78
N GLN A 85 13.15 9.22 5.72
CA GLN A 85 12.85 10.64 5.90
C GLN A 85 14.13 11.47 5.98
N ASN A 86 15.09 11.03 6.80
CA ASN A 86 16.36 11.75 7.01
C ASN A 86 17.30 11.65 5.81
N LYS A 87 17.13 10.67 4.93
CA LYS A 87 17.82 10.60 3.63
C LYS A 87 17.22 11.54 2.58
N GLY A 88 16.07 12.16 2.83
CA GLY A 88 15.41 13.06 1.88
C GLY A 88 14.37 12.37 0.98
N VAL A 89 13.91 11.19 1.35
CA VAL A 89 12.75 10.54 0.70
C VAL A 89 11.49 11.30 1.06
N THR A 90 10.68 11.67 0.08
CA THR A 90 9.35 12.23 0.34
C THR A 90 8.51 11.23 1.11
N THR A 91 8.17 11.52 2.36
CA THR A 91 7.54 10.56 3.26
C THR A 91 6.10 10.96 3.55
N ARG A 92 5.19 9.99 3.38
CA ARG A 92 3.77 10.10 3.74
C ARG A 92 3.40 8.94 4.64
N VAL A 93 2.78 9.27 5.77
CA VAL A 93 2.34 8.29 6.78
C VAL A 93 0.83 8.41 6.92
N ILE A 94 0.11 7.35 6.57
CA ILE A 94 -1.32 7.27 6.75
C ILE A 94 -1.65 6.57 8.06
N ILE A 95 -2.53 7.16 8.86
CA ILE A 95 -3.18 6.49 9.98
C ILE A 95 -4.51 5.97 9.45
N ALA A 96 -4.57 4.65 9.26
CA ALA A 96 -5.67 3.97 8.59
C ALA A 96 -6.88 3.80 9.51
N ASP A 97 -7.52 4.91 9.89
CA ASP A 97 -8.63 4.93 10.84
C ASP A 97 -9.87 4.19 10.33
N TYR A 98 -10.19 4.24 9.03
CA TYR A 98 -11.27 3.43 8.46
C TYR A 98 -10.99 1.93 8.46
N GLN A 99 -9.72 1.53 8.45
CA GLN A 99 -9.36 0.11 8.49
C GLN A 99 -9.56 -0.54 9.87
N VAL A 100 -9.84 0.26 10.92
CA VAL A 100 -10.15 -0.29 12.25
C VAL A 100 -11.44 -1.10 12.23
N ILE A 101 -12.43 -0.67 11.42
CA ILE A 101 -13.73 -1.34 11.32
C ILE A 101 -13.74 -2.58 10.42
N THR A 102 -12.58 -2.96 9.87
CA THR A 102 -12.47 -4.16 8.99
C THR A 102 -12.64 -5.45 9.81
N ASP A 103 -12.09 -5.48 11.01
CA ASP A 103 -12.01 -6.65 11.89
C ASP A 103 -12.45 -6.37 13.33
N ARG A 104 -13.05 -5.20 13.61
CA ARG A 104 -13.49 -4.79 14.95
C ARG A 104 -14.91 -4.25 14.91
N ASP A 105 -15.69 -4.69 15.87
CA ASP A 105 -17.10 -4.27 16.02
C ASP A 105 -17.24 -2.94 16.78
N THR A 106 -16.15 -2.44 17.40
CA THR A 106 -16.17 -1.20 18.19
C THR A 106 -15.26 -0.15 17.59
N THR A 107 -15.78 1.07 17.57
CA THR A 107 -15.05 2.29 17.14
C THR A 107 -14.62 3.13 18.34
N GLU A 108 -14.75 2.58 19.56
CA GLU A 108 -14.37 3.27 20.78
C GLU A 108 -12.88 3.63 20.77
N ASN A 109 -12.58 4.84 21.23
CA ASN A 109 -11.21 5.35 21.36
C ASN A 109 -10.40 5.52 20.06
N ILE A 110 -11.01 5.44 18.87
CA ILE A 110 -10.25 5.65 17.60
C ILE A 110 -9.55 7.01 17.62
N GLN A 111 -10.21 8.08 18.03
CA GLN A 111 -9.63 9.42 18.07
C GLN A 111 -8.45 9.50 19.02
N ASP A 112 -8.57 8.91 20.21
CA ASP A 112 -7.48 8.88 21.20
C ASP A 112 -6.32 8.01 20.71
N ASN A 113 -6.62 6.89 20.05
CA ASN A 113 -5.60 6.04 19.43
C ASN A 113 -4.86 6.77 18.32
N VAL A 114 -5.56 7.50 17.45
CA VAL A 114 -4.96 8.33 16.39
C VAL A 114 -4.04 9.37 17.02
N ARG A 115 -4.52 10.11 18.01
CA ARG A 115 -3.73 11.14 18.72
C ARG A 115 -2.48 10.54 19.38
N ASN A 116 -2.63 9.44 20.10
CA ASN A 116 -1.51 8.76 20.74
C ASN A 116 -0.49 8.23 19.72
N MET A 117 -0.96 7.70 18.59
CA MET A 117 -0.09 7.23 17.53
C MET A 117 0.73 8.36 16.91
N VAL A 118 0.14 9.54 16.71
CA VAL A 118 0.89 10.74 16.25
C VAL A 118 1.95 11.12 17.27
N ILE A 119 1.61 11.15 18.56
CA ILE A 119 2.57 11.44 19.63
C ILE A 119 3.73 10.43 19.61
N ASP A 120 3.41 9.15 19.49
CA ASP A 120 4.41 8.08 19.45
C ASP A 120 5.32 8.21 18.21
N TYR A 121 4.77 8.58 17.04
CA TYR A 121 5.56 8.83 15.82
C TYR A 121 6.55 9.99 16.00
N LEU A 122 6.09 11.11 16.54
CA LEU A 122 6.94 12.27 16.81
C LEU A 122 8.03 11.93 17.83
N ALA A 123 7.69 11.22 18.89
CA ALA A 123 8.65 10.75 19.90
C ALA A 123 9.70 9.79 19.33
N CYS A 124 9.35 9.02 18.29
CA CYS A 124 10.27 8.12 17.60
C CYS A 124 11.12 8.80 16.53
N GLY A 125 10.92 10.11 16.26
CA GLY A 125 11.74 10.89 15.33
C GLY A 125 11.12 11.11 13.95
N ILE A 126 9.82 10.85 13.76
CA ILE A 126 9.11 11.35 12.60
C ILE A 126 9.01 12.88 12.72
N ASP A 127 9.53 13.56 11.74
CA ASP A 127 9.62 15.02 11.68
C ASP A 127 8.44 15.56 10.86
N PRO A 128 7.51 16.34 11.46
CA PRO A 128 6.33 16.84 10.76
C PRO A 128 6.67 17.88 9.67
N GLU A 129 7.87 18.47 9.70
CA GLU A 129 8.33 19.37 8.64
C GLU A 129 8.79 18.63 7.37
N LYS A 130 9.09 17.33 7.51
CA LYS A 130 9.56 16.45 6.41
C LYS A 130 8.55 15.39 6.00
N THR A 131 7.63 15.05 6.91
CA THR A 131 6.68 13.95 6.74
C THR A 131 5.25 14.43 6.86
N ILE A 132 4.42 14.12 5.87
CA ILE A 132 2.98 14.35 5.94
C ILE A 132 2.34 13.18 6.68
N ILE A 133 1.67 13.45 7.81
CA ILE A 133 0.88 12.48 8.56
C ILE A 133 -0.60 12.84 8.37
N PHE A 134 -1.44 11.87 8.02
CA PHE A 134 -2.87 12.10 7.79
C PHE A 134 -3.69 10.84 8.06
N THR A 135 -5.01 10.99 8.23
CA THR A 135 -5.97 9.89 8.36
C THR A 135 -6.83 9.76 7.10
N HIS A 136 -7.45 8.60 6.88
CA HIS A 136 -8.44 8.43 5.81
C HIS A 136 -9.60 9.42 5.94
N SER A 137 -10.11 9.61 7.17
CA SER A 137 -11.23 10.49 7.46
C SER A 137 -10.95 11.96 7.13
N ALA A 138 -9.68 12.39 7.20
CA ALA A 138 -9.28 13.75 6.87
C ALA A 138 -9.16 14.00 5.36
N ILE A 139 -9.10 12.95 4.52
CA ILE A 139 -8.88 13.04 3.07
C ILE A 139 -9.99 12.31 2.29
N PRO A 140 -11.21 12.88 2.21
CA PRO A 140 -12.32 12.23 1.51
C PRO A 140 -12.04 11.91 0.04
N ALA A 141 -11.22 12.72 -0.63
CA ALA A 141 -10.85 12.53 -2.03
C ALA A 141 -10.11 11.21 -2.29
N LEU A 142 -9.31 10.73 -1.32
CA LEU A 142 -8.66 9.44 -1.40
C LEU A 142 -9.69 8.30 -1.49
N ASN A 143 -10.71 8.38 -0.63
CA ASN A 143 -11.74 7.35 -0.55
C ASN A 143 -12.65 7.33 -1.80
N GLN A 144 -12.77 8.44 -2.52
CA GLN A 144 -13.51 8.51 -3.78
C GLN A 144 -12.89 7.64 -4.90
N LEU A 145 -11.60 7.29 -4.81
CA LEU A 145 -10.97 6.39 -5.77
C LEU A 145 -11.47 4.94 -5.64
N MET A 146 -12.13 4.60 -4.54
CA MET A 146 -12.61 3.24 -4.28
C MET A 146 -13.52 2.72 -5.40
N LEU A 147 -14.50 3.51 -5.84
CA LEU A 147 -15.44 3.10 -6.90
C LEU A 147 -14.76 2.87 -8.25
N PRO A 148 -13.96 3.82 -8.80
CA PRO A 148 -13.20 3.56 -10.02
C PRO A 148 -12.30 2.33 -9.93
N PHE A 149 -11.63 2.10 -8.80
CA PHE A 149 -10.72 0.98 -8.65
C PHE A 149 -11.45 -0.35 -8.50
N LEU A 150 -12.58 -0.38 -7.79
CA LEU A 150 -13.45 -1.56 -7.71
C LEU A 150 -13.96 -1.99 -9.09
N SER A 151 -14.18 -1.05 -10.02
CA SER A 151 -14.58 -1.38 -11.39
C SER A 151 -13.49 -2.09 -12.21
N LEU A 152 -12.26 -2.13 -11.70
CA LEU A 152 -11.10 -2.72 -12.36
C LEU A 152 -10.71 -4.10 -11.82
N VAL A 153 -11.40 -4.59 -10.78
CA VAL A 153 -11.13 -5.88 -10.16
C VAL A 153 -12.38 -6.74 -10.15
N SER A 154 -12.23 -8.04 -10.30
CA SER A 154 -13.34 -8.97 -10.20
C SER A 154 -13.46 -9.56 -8.78
N GLU A 155 -14.67 -10.00 -8.40
CA GLU A 155 -14.90 -10.72 -7.16
C GLU A 155 -13.95 -11.91 -7.02
N ALA A 156 -13.78 -12.70 -8.09
CA ALA A 156 -12.89 -13.85 -8.09
C ALA A 156 -11.42 -13.51 -7.81
N GLU A 157 -10.95 -12.32 -8.21
CA GLU A 157 -9.61 -11.83 -7.88
C GLU A 157 -9.50 -11.48 -6.40
N LEU A 158 -10.50 -10.80 -5.85
CA LEU A 158 -10.55 -10.45 -4.43
C LEU A 158 -10.59 -11.70 -3.54
N LEU A 159 -11.45 -12.66 -3.85
CA LEU A 159 -11.57 -13.93 -3.12
C LEU A 159 -10.32 -14.82 -3.19
N ARG A 160 -9.49 -14.66 -4.22
CA ARG A 160 -8.21 -15.40 -4.33
C ARG A 160 -7.08 -14.79 -3.51
N ASN A 161 -7.27 -13.59 -2.97
CA ASN A 161 -6.22 -12.93 -2.18
C ASN A 161 -5.92 -13.75 -0.90
N PRO A 162 -4.71 -14.27 -0.71
CA PRO A 162 -4.40 -15.14 0.42
C PRO A 162 -4.46 -14.42 1.75
N THR A 163 -4.19 -13.12 1.79
CA THR A 163 -4.24 -12.33 3.02
C THR A 163 -5.68 -12.12 3.49
N VAL A 164 -6.61 -11.84 2.57
CA VAL A 164 -8.04 -11.73 2.88
C VAL A 164 -8.58 -13.04 3.48
N LYS A 165 -8.17 -14.19 2.91
CA LYS A 165 -8.55 -15.52 3.45
C LYS A 165 -8.01 -15.74 4.86
N ALA A 166 -6.74 -15.47 5.07
CA ALA A 166 -6.10 -15.63 6.38
C ALA A 166 -6.74 -14.73 7.44
N GLU A 167 -7.08 -13.49 7.10
CA GLU A 167 -7.75 -12.56 8.02
C GLU A 167 -9.20 -13.00 8.30
N GLN A 168 -9.93 -13.49 7.31
CA GLN A 168 -11.27 -14.06 7.51
C GLN A 168 -11.23 -15.26 8.46
N GLU A 169 -10.28 -16.17 8.25
CA GLU A 169 -10.09 -17.34 9.12
C GLU A 169 -9.72 -16.94 10.55
N ALA A 170 -8.83 -15.95 10.70
CA ALA A 170 -8.38 -15.45 12.00
C ALA A 170 -9.46 -14.69 12.77
N SER A 171 -10.33 -13.95 12.07
CA SER A 171 -11.41 -13.19 12.70
C SER A 171 -12.57 -14.06 13.17
N GLY A 172 -12.79 -15.21 12.53
CA GLY A 172 -13.95 -16.08 12.77
C GLY A 172 -15.30 -15.46 12.36
N HIS A 173 -15.29 -14.28 11.74
CA HIS A 173 -16.49 -13.57 11.29
C HIS A 173 -16.82 -13.88 9.82
N ALA A 174 -18.06 -13.59 9.44
CA ALA A 174 -18.46 -13.65 8.04
C ALA A 174 -17.62 -12.64 7.19
N LEU A 175 -17.34 -13.03 5.96
CA LEU A 175 -16.64 -12.13 5.02
C LEU A 175 -17.53 -10.93 4.70
N THR A 176 -17.20 -9.78 5.28
CA THR A 176 -17.90 -8.51 5.00
C THR A 176 -17.43 -7.92 3.68
N GLY A 177 -18.24 -7.01 3.10
CA GLY A 177 -17.83 -6.26 1.92
C GLY A 177 -16.54 -5.47 2.15
N LEU A 178 -16.36 -4.89 3.34
CA LEU A 178 -15.14 -4.15 3.70
C LEU A 178 -13.92 -5.08 3.80
N LEU A 179 -14.05 -6.22 4.47
CA LEU A 179 -12.96 -7.21 4.58
C LEU A 179 -12.57 -7.78 3.20
N LEU A 180 -13.54 -7.97 2.30
CA LEU A 180 -13.25 -8.40 0.93
C LEU A 180 -12.52 -7.34 0.11
N THR A 181 -12.86 -6.06 0.29
CA THR A 181 -12.44 -4.97 -0.60
C THR A 181 -11.33 -4.08 -0.02
N TYR A 182 -10.90 -4.26 1.24
CA TYR A 182 -9.84 -3.43 1.82
C TYR A 182 -8.52 -3.43 1.02
N PRO A 183 -8.14 -4.49 0.28
CA PRO A 183 -6.93 -4.42 -0.55
C PRO A 183 -7.05 -3.39 -1.69
N VAL A 184 -8.27 -3.14 -2.18
CA VAL A 184 -8.55 -2.08 -3.15
C VAL A 184 -8.46 -0.70 -2.48
N HIS A 185 -8.92 -0.58 -1.23
CA HIS A 185 -8.75 0.64 -0.46
C HIS A 185 -7.27 0.95 -0.19
N GLN A 186 -6.47 -0.06 0.12
CA GLN A 186 -5.01 0.09 0.24
C GLN A 186 -4.37 0.54 -1.09
N ALA A 187 -4.89 0.09 -2.23
CA ALA A 187 -4.47 0.60 -3.52
C ALA A 187 -4.82 2.08 -3.71
N CYS A 188 -5.98 2.53 -3.18
CA CYS A 188 -6.31 3.96 -3.15
C CYS A 188 -5.28 4.75 -2.36
N ASP A 189 -4.86 4.28 -1.20
CA ASP A 189 -3.85 4.94 -0.36
C ASP A 189 -2.55 5.16 -1.14
N ILE A 190 -2.06 4.10 -1.76
CA ILE A 190 -0.78 4.10 -2.46
C ILE A 190 -0.82 5.00 -3.70
N LEU A 191 -1.85 4.84 -4.53
CA LEU A 191 -1.93 5.53 -5.81
C LEU A 191 -2.33 7.01 -5.66
N PHE A 192 -3.20 7.34 -4.71
CA PHE A 192 -3.52 8.73 -4.37
C PHE A 192 -2.28 9.50 -3.92
N CYS A 193 -1.50 8.89 -3.06
CA CYS A 193 -0.25 9.48 -2.56
C CYS A 193 0.89 9.47 -3.58
N LYS A 194 0.69 8.88 -4.75
CA LYS A 194 1.76 8.67 -5.73
C LYS A 194 2.96 7.97 -5.11
N GLY A 195 2.72 7.04 -4.17
CA GLY A 195 3.75 6.26 -3.51
C GLY A 195 4.43 5.32 -4.51
N ASN A 196 5.73 5.44 -4.68
CA ASN A 196 6.51 4.56 -5.54
C ASN A 196 7.39 3.59 -4.75
N ILE A 197 7.50 3.77 -3.43
CA ILE A 197 8.03 2.77 -2.49
C ILE A 197 7.07 2.57 -1.32
N VAL A 198 6.88 1.30 -0.94
CA VAL A 198 6.06 0.90 0.20
C VAL A 198 6.87 -0.11 1.02
N PRO A 199 7.44 0.31 2.16
CA PRO A 199 8.14 -0.61 3.06
C PRO A 199 7.11 -1.51 3.77
N CYS A 200 7.11 -2.79 3.46
CA CYS A 200 6.16 -3.72 4.04
C CYS A 200 6.73 -5.12 4.26
N GLY A 201 6.00 -5.94 5.02
CA GLY A 201 6.29 -7.36 5.20
C GLY A 201 5.93 -8.19 3.97
N LYS A 202 6.35 -9.46 3.97
CA LYS A 202 6.05 -10.41 2.88
C LYS A 202 4.56 -10.67 2.71
N ASP A 203 3.82 -10.62 3.81
CA ASP A 203 2.36 -10.78 3.88
C ASP A 203 1.60 -9.73 3.07
N GLN A 204 2.19 -8.55 2.89
CA GLN A 204 1.60 -7.44 2.13
C GLN A 204 1.86 -7.51 0.61
N LEU A 205 2.68 -8.45 0.14
CA LEU A 205 3.00 -8.59 -1.28
C LEU A 205 1.78 -8.77 -2.19
N PRO A 206 0.77 -9.58 -1.83
CA PRO A 206 -0.42 -9.74 -2.66
C PRO A 206 -1.15 -8.41 -2.88
N HIS A 207 -1.22 -7.54 -1.87
CA HIS A 207 -1.86 -6.23 -1.98
C HIS A 207 -1.06 -5.28 -2.87
N ILE A 208 0.26 -5.31 -2.77
CA ILE A 208 1.15 -4.51 -3.63
C ILE A 208 1.01 -4.94 -5.10
N GLU A 209 0.92 -6.24 -5.36
CA GLU A 209 0.73 -6.75 -6.72
C GLU A 209 -0.66 -6.39 -7.26
N GLN A 210 -1.69 -6.49 -6.44
CA GLN A 210 -3.03 -6.03 -6.79
C GLN A 210 -3.06 -4.53 -7.10
N THR A 211 -2.35 -3.72 -6.32
CA THR A 211 -2.21 -2.28 -6.58
C THR A 211 -1.57 -2.02 -7.95
N ARG A 212 -0.53 -2.78 -8.33
CA ARG A 212 0.09 -2.67 -9.66
C ARG A 212 -0.88 -3.02 -10.78
N GLN A 213 -1.68 -4.07 -10.60
CA GLN A 213 -2.69 -4.48 -11.56
C GLN A 213 -3.76 -3.40 -11.74
N ILE A 214 -4.25 -2.83 -10.64
CA ILE A 214 -5.21 -1.72 -10.66
C ILE A 214 -4.62 -0.52 -11.40
N ALA A 215 -3.38 -0.10 -11.07
CA ALA A 215 -2.73 1.01 -11.74
C ALA A 215 -2.58 0.79 -13.25
N ARG A 216 -2.17 -0.41 -13.67
CA ARG A 216 -2.07 -0.76 -15.08
C ARG A 216 -3.42 -0.69 -15.78
N ARG A 217 -4.46 -1.35 -15.21
CA ARG A 217 -5.81 -1.35 -15.80
C ARG A 217 -6.42 0.04 -15.84
N PHE A 218 -6.13 0.86 -14.83
CA PHE A 218 -6.58 2.25 -14.80
C PHE A 218 -5.98 3.03 -15.97
N ASN A 219 -4.68 2.91 -16.20
CA ASN A 219 -4.00 3.58 -17.31
C ASN A 219 -4.47 3.05 -18.68
N GLU A 220 -4.71 1.74 -18.82
CA GLU A 220 -5.24 1.13 -20.05
C GLU A 220 -6.65 1.61 -20.38
N ARG A 221 -7.47 1.93 -19.35
CA ARG A 221 -8.88 2.29 -19.52
C ARG A 221 -9.13 3.79 -19.59
N TYR A 222 -8.35 4.58 -18.85
CA TYR A 222 -8.61 6.01 -18.64
C TYR A 222 -7.40 6.91 -18.98
N GLY A 223 -6.23 6.33 -19.28
CA GLY A 223 -4.98 7.02 -19.63
C GLY A 223 -4.80 7.40 -21.10
#